data_1e4b505edd364c76a04cd873629bfb9b
#
_entry.id   1e4b505edd364c76a04cd873629bfb9b
#
_cell.length_a   1.000
_cell.length_b   1.000
_cell.length_c   1.000
_cell.angle_alpha   90.00
_cell.angle_beta   90.00
_cell.angle_gamma   90.00
#
_symmetry.space_group_name_H-M   'P 1'
#
loop_
_entity.id
_entity.type
_entity.pdbx_description
1 polymer ?
#
loop_
_entity_poly.entity_id
_entity_poly.type
_entity_poly.pdbx_seq_one_letter_code
_entity_poly.pdbx_strand_id
1 'polypeptide(L)'
;MVNKDFFQALDLLEQEKKISRSKMIEALEAGILFAFKKEYGEARQITVRCDETRNTIKVFAYRNVVETVEDPEKEISLEDAQAIKPSYKLGDVVVEDVTPKDFSRIAAQTAKQVIMQRINDASRDVVMNEMTEREGEIVSATVRRKEGMTYYVEISGNQMEGVLGPVSYTHLRAHETRHDL
;
A
#
# COMPACT_ATOMS: atom_id res chain seq x y z
N MET A 1 -12.42 -3.58 16.31
CA MET A 1 -11.43 -4.64 16.59
C MET A 1 -10.91 -5.13 15.25
N VAL A 2 -9.70 -4.75 14.87
CA VAL A 2 -9.01 -5.43 13.78
C VAL A 2 -8.58 -6.78 14.34
N ASN A 3 -8.95 -7.85 13.65
CA ASN A 3 -8.88 -9.22 14.19
C ASN A 3 -7.44 -9.63 14.47
N LYS A 4 -7.22 -10.38 15.57
CA LYS A 4 -5.97 -11.08 15.87
C LYS A 4 -5.46 -11.89 14.67
N ASP A 5 -6.39 -12.47 13.90
CA ASP A 5 -6.13 -13.21 12.66
C ASP A 5 -5.44 -12.37 11.58
N PHE A 6 -5.67 -11.06 11.57
CA PHE A 6 -5.03 -10.12 10.63
C PHE A 6 -3.53 -9.99 10.91
N PHE A 7 -3.13 -9.79 12.16
CA PHE A 7 -1.71 -9.69 12.52
C PHE A 7 -0.98 -11.03 12.36
N GLN A 8 -1.67 -12.14 12.61
CA GLN A 8 -1.12 -13.48 12.31
C GLN A 8 -0.90 -13.68 10.80
N ALA A 9 -1.81 -13.17 9.97
CA ALA A 9 -1.61 -13.21 8.51
C ALA A 9 -0.39 -12.38 8.06
N LEU A 10 -0.11 -11.24 8.71
CA LEU A 10 1.11 -10.48 8.44
C LEU A 10 2.38 -11.27 8.79
N ASP A 11 2.37 -11.99 9.90
CA ASP A 11 3.51 -12.83 10.32
C ASP A 11 3.78 -13.97 9.30
N LEU A 12 2.71 -14.60 8.81
CA LEU A 12 2.82 -15.63 7.76
C LEU A 12 3.36 -15.06 6.45
N LEU A 13 2.92 -13.87 6.05
CA LEU A 13 3.40 -13.21 4.84
C LEU A 13 4.88 -12.80 4.94
N GLU A 14 5.34 -12.40 6.11
CA GLU A 14 6.76 -12.13 6.34
C GLU A 14 7.60 -13.39 6.14
N GLN A 15 7.14 -14.53 6.66
CA GLN A 15 7.83 -15.81 6.53
C GLN A 15 7.83 -16.35 5.09
N GLU A 16 6.68 -16.30 4.41
CA GLU A 16 6.54 -16.89 3.08
C GLU A 16 7.06 -16.02 1.95
N LYS A 17 6.84 -14.70 2.04
CA LYS A 17 7.14 -13.75 0.95
C LYS A 17 8.34 -12.85 1.21
N LYS A 18 8.99 -12.98 2.38
CA LYS A 18 10.13 -12.16 2.81
C LYS A 18 9.86 -10.64 2.76
N ILE A 19 8.61 -10.25 2.91
CA ILE A 19 8.20 -8.86 2.98
C ILE A 19 8.34 -8.40 4.42
N SER A 20 9.15 -7.39 4.69
CA SER A 20 9.34 -6.87 6.04
C SER A 20 8.01 -6.42 6.64
N ARG A 21 7.69 -6.94 7.83
CA ARG A 21 6.51 -6.58 8.62
C ARG A 21 6.39 -5.06 8.83
N SER A 22 7.50 -4.39 9.13
CA SER A 22 7.54 -2.94 9.32
C SER A 22 7.05 -2.18 8.08
N LYS A 23 7.51 -2.58 6.89
CA LYS A 23 7.06 -1.98 5.62
C LYS A 23 5.58 -2.24 5.33
N MET A 24 5.06 -3.41 5.75
CA MET A 24 3.63 -3.70 5.60
C MET A 24 2.78 -2.83 6.53
N ILE A 25 3.20 -2.65 7.77
CA ILE A 25 2.51 -1.80 8.75
C ILE A 25 2.52 -0.34 8.30
N GLU A 26 3.66 0.18 7.85
CA GLU A 26 3.78 1.55 7.32
C GLU A 26 2.86 1.78 6.11
N ALA A 27 2.83 0.83 5.17
CA ALA A 27 1.94 0.91 4.02
C ALA A 27 0.46 0.84 4.42
N LEU A 28 0.15 0.04 5.45
CA LEU A 28 -1.18 -0.08 6.01
C LEU A 28 -1.62 1.23 6.66
N GLU A 29 -0.78 1.82 7.49
CA GLU A 29 -1.05 3.10 8.14
C GLU A 29 -1.29 4.21 7.11
N ALA A 30 -0.44 4.28 6.07
CA ALA A 30 -0.61 5.22 4.97
C ALA A 30 -1.91 4.99 4.17
N GLY A 31 -2.23 3.73 3.86
CA GLY A 31 -3.46 3.37 3.14
C GLY A 31 -4.72 3.71 3.92
N ILE A 32 -4.74 3.39 5.22
CA ILE A 32 -5.86 3.70 6.11
C ILE A 32 -6.00 5.21 6.32
N LEU A 33 -4.87 5.93 6.45
CA LEU A 33 -4.86 7.39 6.53
C LEU A 33 -5.51 8.02 5.29
N PHE A 34 -5.14 7.54 4.11
CA PHE A 34 -5.74 8.00 2.85
C PHE A 34 -7.24 7.71 2.78
N ALA A 35 -7.66 6.50 3.16
CA ALA A 35 -9.07 6.12 3.19
C ALA A 35 -9.87 6.97 4.19
N PHE A 36 -9.29 7.26 5.36
CA PHE A 36 -9.90 8.11 6.36
C PHE A 36 -10.08 9.55 5.86
N LYS A 37 -9.05 10.14 5.25
CA LYS A 37 -9.12 11.49 4.68
C LYS A 37 -10.18 11.59 3.59
N LYS A 38 -10.31 10.57 2.76
CA LYS A 38 -11.33 10.51 1.71
C LYS A 38 -12.75 10.46 2.26
N GLU A 39 -12.97 9.76 3.38
CA GLU A 39 -14.30 9.58 3.98
C GLU A 39 -14.70 10.76 4.88
N TYR A 40 -13.75 11.27 5.66
CA TYR A 40 -14.00 12.29 6.71
C TYR A 40 -13.43 13.69 6.40
N GLY A 41 -12.78 13.84 5.25
CA GLY A 41 -12.17 15.11 4.81
C GLY A 41 -10.70 15.28 5.19
N GLU A 42 -10.04 16.22 4.52
CA GLU A 42 -8.58 16.43 4.66
C GLU A 42 -8.22 17.52 5.69
N ALA A 43 -9.21 18.21 6.26
CA ALA A 43 -8.98 19.41 7.03
C ALA A 43 -8.22 19.17 8.36
N ARG A 44 -8.31 17.96 8.93
CA ARG A 44 -7.66 17.60 10.20
C ARG A 44 -6.26 17.04 10.00
N GLN A 45 -5.35 17.42 10.90
CA GLN A 45 -4.06 16.74 11.02
C GLN A 45 -4.26 15.42 11.76
N ILE A 46 -4.24 14.31 11.03
CA ILE A 46 -4.48 12.98 11.59
C ILE A 46 -3.30 12.05 11.31
N THR A 47 -3.09 11.11 12.20
CA THR A 47 -2.16 9.99 12.04
C THR A 47 -2.85 8.69 12.43
N VAL A 48 -2.60 7.66 11.68
CA VAL A 48 -3.02 6.29 12.01
C VAL A 48 -1.84 5.59 12.66
N ARG A 49 -2.08 4.87 13.74
CA ARG A 49 -1.08 4.03 14.39
C ARG A 49 -1.61 2.62 14.60
N CYS A 50 -0.80 1.66 14.23
CA CYS A 50 -1.02 0.25 14.51
C CYS A 50 -0.33 -0.12 15.82
N ASP A 51 -1.10 -0.50 16.84
CA ASP A 51 -0.57 -1.06 18.10
C ASP A 51 -0.50 -2.58 17.95
N GLU A 52 0.71 -3.09 17.73
CA GLU A 52 0.98 -4.52 17.55
C GLU A 52 0.72 -5.32 18.81
N THR A 53 0.97 -4.73 19.98
CA THR A 53 0.81 -5.40 21.27
C THR A 53 -0.66 -5.66 21.60
N ARG A 54 -1.51 -4.72 21.22
CA ARG A 54 -2.96 -4.77 21.47
C ARG A 54 -3.77 -5.24 20.27
N ASN A 55 -3.11 -5.46 19.13
CA ASN A 55 -3.76 -5.80 17.86
C ASN A 55 -4.88 -4.80 17.49
N THR A 56 -4.60 -3.51 17.66
CA THR A 56 -5.56 -2.45 17.40
C THR A 56 -4.98 -1.39 16.47
N ILE A 57 -5.85 -0.84 15.62
CA ILE A 57 -5.53 0.32 14.80
C ILE A 57 -6.31 1.49 15.35
N LYS A 58 -5.64 2.60 15.58
CA LYS A 58 -6.23 3.82 16.11
C LYS A 58 -5.90 5.02 15.24
N VAL A 59 -6.83 5.95 15.19
CA VAL A 59 -6.67 7.24 14.51
C VAL A 59 -6.53 8.34 15.56
N PHE A 60 -5.46 9.09 15.44
CA PHE A 60 -5.18 10.22 16.32
C PHE A 60 -5.27 11.51 15.53
N ALA A 61 -6.01 12.49 16.05
CA ALA A 61 -5.99 13.86 15.57
C ALA A 61 -5.03 14.69 16.42
N TYR A 62 -4.35 15.61 15.75
CA TYR A 62 -3.42 16.55 16.35
C TYR A 62 -3.99 17.95 16.22
N ARG A 63 -4.06 18.68 17.34
CA ARG A 63 -4.45 20.09 17.35
C ARG A 63 -3.41 20.90 18.13
N ASN A 64 -3.00 22.02 17.56
CA ASN A 64 -2.06 22.93 18.20
C ASN A 64 -2.78 23.80 19.22
N VAL A 65 -2.18 23.97 20.41
CA VAL A 65 -2.72 24.87 21.43
C VAL A 65 -2.35 26.31 21.11
N VAL A 66 -3.35 27.14 20.86
CA VAL A 66 -3.21 28.55 20.49
C VAL A 66 -4.03 29.45 21.43
N GLU A 67 -3.71 30.77 21.46
CA GLU A 67 -4.53 31.72 22.22
C GLU A 67 -5.85 32.04 21.50
N THR A 68 -5.77 32.20 20.18
CA THR A 68 -6.94 32.51 19.34
C THR A 68 -7.06 31.43 18.28
N VAL A 69 -8.19 30.73 18.26
CA VAL A 69 -8.44 29.65 17.29
C VAL A 69 -8.88 30.26 15.96
N GLU A 70 -8.08 30.09 14.92
CA GLU A 70 -8.42 30.46 13.53
C GLU A 70 -9.07 29.28 12.79
N ASP A 71 -8.56 28.07 12.98
CA ASP A 71 -9.04 26.83 12.35
C ASP A 71 -9.37 25.79 13.44
N PRO A 72 -10.67 25.62 13.80
CA PRO A 72 -11.07 24.67 14.85
C PRO A 72 -10.68 23.20 14.59
N GLU A 73 -10.35 22.86 13.35
CA GLU A 73 -9.94 21.49 12.99
C GLU A 73 -8.46 21.20 13.24
N LYS A 74 -7.62 22.25 13.27
CA LYS A 74 -6.17 22.15 13.49
C LYS A 74 -5.71 22.75 14.81
N GLU A 75 -6.55 23.57 15.42
CA GLU A 75 -6.21 24.37 16.58
C GLU A 75 -7.21 24.16 17.73
N ILE A 76 -6.75 24.35 18.93
CA ILE A 76 -7.56 24.29 20.14
C ILE A 76 -7.16 25.44 21.08
N SER A 77 -8.14 26.03 21.78
CA SER A 77 -7.84 27.06 22.75
C SER A 77 -7.07 26.51 23.96
N LEU A 78 -6.28 27.35 24.61
CA LEU A 78 -5.57 26.95 25.82
C LEU A 78 -6.53 26.50 26.92
N GLU A 79 -7.70 27.13 27.05
CA GLU A 79 -8.70 26.79 28.06
C GLU A 79 -9.26 25.37 27.82
N ASP A 80 -9.63 25.06 26.58
CA ASP A 80 -10.15 23.73 26.21
C ASP A 80 -9.07 22.65 26.33
N ALA A 81 -7.81 22.98 25.94
CA ALA A 81 -6.68 22.07 26.11
C ALA A 81 -6.41 21.75 27.58
N GLN A 82 -6.47 22.74 28.46
CA GLN A 82 -6.28 22.55 29.89
C GLN A 82 -7.46 21.81 30.54
N ALA A 83 -8.67 21.89 29.98
CA ALA A 83 -9.80 21.06 30.42
C ALA A 83 -9.55 19.56 30.16
N ILE A 84 -8.84 19.22 29.07
CA ILE A 84 -8.44 17.84 28.78
C ILE A 84 -7.29 17.43 29.70
N LYS A 85 -6.26 18.26 29.83
CA LYS A 85 -5.10 18.01 30.68
C LYS A 85 -4.47 19.31 31.17
N PRO A 86 -4.45 19.57 32.48
CA PRO A 86 -4.00 20.84 33.06
C PRO A 86 -2.53 21.22 32.76
N SER A 87 -1.73 20.27 32.26
CA SER A 87 -0.33 20.48 31.98
C SER A 87 -0.04 21.10 30.59
N TYR A 88 -1.05 21.25 29.72
CA TYR A 88 -0.86 21.83 28.40
C TYR A 88 -0.56 23.32 28.46
N LYS A 89 0.34 23.75 27.59
CA LYS A 89 0.79 25.14 27.42
C LYS A 89 0.58 25.57 25.98
N LEU A 90 0.66 26.89 25.76
CA LEU A 90 0.65 27.46 24.42
C LEU A 90 1.79 26.87 23.58
N GLY A 91 1.48 26.45 22.34
CA GLY A 91 2.39 25.80 21.44
C GLY A 91 2.52 24.29 21.61
N ASP A 92 1.88 23.70 22.63
CA ASP A 92 1.80 22.24 22.75
C ASP A 92 0.86 21.63 21.70
N VAL A 93 1.00 20.34 21.48
CA VAL A 93 0.13 19.56 20.57
C VAL A 93 -0.76 18.65 21.40
N VAL A 94 -2.06 18.84 21.26
CA VAL A 94 -3.06 17.93 21.85
C VAL A 94 -3.29 16.77 20.91
N VAL A 95 -3.20 15.55 21.42
CA VAL A 95 -3.42 14.31 20.69
C VAL A 95 -4.70 13.66 21.20
N GLU A 96 -5.68 13.53 20.32
CA GLU A 96 -6.98 12.92 20.65
C GLU A 96 -7.21 11.65 19.84
N ASP A 97 -7.78 10.63 20.48
CA ASP A 97 -8.24 9.41 19.82
C ASP A 97 -9.61 9.70 19.18
N VAL A 98 -9.60 9.85 17.85
CA VAL A 98 -10.79 10.17 17.04
C VAL A 98 -11.27 8.97 16.24
N THR A 99 -10.95 7.75 16.69
CA THR A 99 -11.31 6.53 15.97
C THR A 99 -12.84 6.37 15.91
N PRO A 100 -13.47 6.42 14.71
CA PRO A 100 -14.91 6.27 14.57
C PRO A 100 -15.38 4.84 14.89
N LYS A 101 -16.64 4.67 15.29
CA LYS A 101 -17.21 3.35 15.60
C LYS A 101 -17.19 2.40 14.39
N ASP A 102 -17.42 2.95 13.19
CA ASP A 102 -17.45 2.19 11.92
C ASP A 102 -16.06 2.02 11.28
N PHE A 103 -15.01 2.53 11.94
CA PHE A 103 -13.64 2.48 11.44
C PHE A 103 -13.14 1.07 11.16
N SER A 104 -13.57 0.08 11.93
CA SER A 104 -13.16 -1.32 11.76
C SER A 104 -13.44 -1.86 10.36
N ARG A 105 -14.56 -1.45 9.74
CA ARG A 105 -14.93 -1.88 8.38
C ARG A 105 -14.03 -1.25 7.33
N ILE A 106 -13.80 0.06 7.43
CA ILE A 106 -12.93 0.81 6.51
C ILE A 106 -11.50 0.29 6.62
N ALA A 107 -11.00 0.14 7.85
CA ALA A 107 -9.67 -0.38 8.11
C ALA A 107 -9.48 -1.80 7.55
N ALA A 108 -10.45 -2.70 7.72
CA ALA A 108 -10.36 -4.07 7.21
C ALA A 108 -10.36 -4.13 5.67
N GLN A 109 -11.20 -3.34 5.02
CA GLN A 109 -11.24 -3.28 3.55
C GLN A 109 -9.94 -2.70 2.97
N THR A 110 -9.47 -1.60 3.54
CA THR A 110 -8.21 -0.95 3.11
C THR A 110 -7.02 -1.86 3.39
N ALA A 111 -6.97 -2.51 4.55
CA ALA A 111 -5.93 -3.45 4.91
C ALA A 111 -5.83 -4.60 3.90
N LYS A 112 -6.95 -5.22 3.54
CA LYS A 112 -6.99 -6.27 2.50
C LYS A 112 -6.42 -5.76 1.18
N GLN A 113 -6.83 -4.58 0.73
CA GLN A 113 -6.36 -4.00 -0.53
C GLN A 113 -4.87 -3.71 -0.51
N VAL A 114 -4.36 -3.07 0.55
CA VAL A 114 -2.93 -2.72 0.70
C VAL A 114 -2.06 -3.98 0.76
N ILE A 115 -2.49 -5.00 1.51
CA ILE A 115 -1.75 -6.26 1.59
C ILE A 115 -1.70 -6.96 0.24
N MET A 116 -2.83 -7.06 -0.47
CA MET A 116 -2.85 -7.66 -1.81
C MET A 116 -1.94 -6.90 -2.78
N GLN A 117 -1.93 -5.58 -2.71
CA GLN A 117 -1.02 -4.76 -3.50
C GLN A 117 0.44 -5.06 -3.16
N ARG A 118 0.81 -5.11 -1.88
CA ARG A 118 2.19 -5.40 -1.46
C ARG A 118 2.65 -6.80 -1.84
N ILE A 119 1.77 -7.80 -1.77
CA ILE A 119 2.07 -9.16 -2.24
C ILE A 119 2.36 -9.16 -3.75
N ASN A 120 1.53 -8.46 -4.51
CA ASN A 120 1.72 -8.36 -5.96
C ASN A 120 3.01 -7.62 -6.31
N ASP A 121 3.30 -6.50 -5.63
CA ASP A 121 4.53 -5.72 -5.83
C ASP A 121 5.76 -6.58 -5.51
N ALA A 122 5.78 -7.27 -4.36
CA ALA A 122 6.89 -8.14 -3.98
C ALA A 122 7.07 -9.31 -4.96
N SER A 123 5.99 -9.89 -5.48
CA SER A 123 6.05 -10.93 -6.49
C SER A 123 6.64 -10.40 -7.80
N ARG A 124 6.27 -9.18 -8.20
CA ARG A 124 6.84 -8.52 -9.39
C ARG A 124 8.32 -8.22 -9.22
N ASP A 125 8.74 -7.73 -8.04
CA ASP A 125 10.15 -7.42 -7.77
C ASP A 125 11.03 -8.66 -7.87
N VAL A 126 10.59 -9.80 -7.35
CA VAL A 126 11.33 -11.09 -7.45
C VAL A 126 11.52 -11.46 -8.91
N VAL A 127 10.46 -11.39 -9.70
CA VAL A 127 10.53 -11.75 -11.12
C VAL A 127 11.35 -10.73 -11.92
N MET A 128 11.23 -9.44 -11.61
CA MET A 128 12.05 -8.40 -12.26
C MET A 128 13.53 -8.59 -11.97
N ASN A 129 13.90 -8.93 -10.75
CA ASN A 129 15.29 -9.22 -10.39
C ASN A 129 15.81 -10.46 -11.15
N GLU A 130 15.02 -11.55 -11.20
CA GLU A 130 15.37 -12.75 -11.96
C GLU A 130 15.54 -12.45 -13.46
N MET A 131 14.66 -11.62 -14.04
CA MET A 131 14.78 -11.24 -15.44
C MET A 131 15.96 -10.31 -15.70
N THR A 132 16.27 -9.42 -14.75
CA THR A 132 17.45 -8.53 -14.86
C THR A 132 18.75 -9.33 -14.83
N GLU A 133 18.84 -10.39 -14.00
CA GLU A 133 20.00 -11.29 -13.99
C GLU A 133 20.17 -12.06 -15.30
N ARG A 134 19.07 -12.30 -16.00
CA ARG A 134 19.05 -13.00 -17.30
C ARG A 134 19.05 -12.07 -18.51
N GLU A 135 19.27 -10.79 -18.31
CA GLU A 135 19.36 -9.82 -19.40
C GLU A 135 20.49 -10.20 -20.36
N GLY A 136 20.18 -10.27 -21.66
CA GLY A 136 21.12 -10.72 -22.68
C GLY A 136 21.11 -12.22 -22.94
N GLU A 137 20.35 -13.02 -22.20
CA GLU A 137 20.17 -14.46 -22.46
C GLU A 137 19.03 -14.73 -23.45
N ILE A 138 19.07 -15.89 -24.08
CA ILE A 138 17.98 -16.37 -24.92
C ILE A 138 16.98 -17.11 -24.03
N VAL A 139 15.75 -16.62 -24.00
CA VAL A 139 14.66 -17.22 -23.22
C VAL A 139 13.56 -17.75 -24.14
N SER A 140 12.92 -18.84 -23.73
CA SER A 140 11.75 -19.38 -24.41
C SER A 140 10.49 -18.67 -23.92
N ALA A 141 9.64 -18.24 -24.83
CA ALA A 141 8.39 -17.58 -24.50
C ALA A 141 7.25 -18.08 -25.42
N THR A 142 6.03 -18.07 -24.91
CA THR A 142 4.81 -18.41 -25.64
C THR A 142 3.99 -17.17 -25.92
N VAL A 143 3.63 -16.94 -27.18
CA VAL A 143 2.74 -15.83 -27.53
C VAL A 143 1.34 -16.13 -27.01
N ARG A 144 0.80 -15.26 -26.14
CA ARG A 144 -0.54 -15.38 -25.58
C ARG A 144 -1.58 -14.64 -26.39
N ARG A 145 -1.26 -13.41 -26.80
CA ARG A 145 -2.17 -12.57 -27.58
C ARG A 145 -1.40 -11.57 -28.45
N LYS A 146 -2.09 -11.07 -29.47
CA LYS A 146 -1.61 -9.99 -30.34
C LYS A 146 -2.61 -8.85 -30.31
N GLU A 147 -2.14 -7.65 -30.04
CA GLU A 147 -2.95 -6.43 -30.10
C GLU A 147 -2.29 -5.44 -31.09
N GLY A 148 -2.88 -5.28 -32.24
CA GLY A 148 -2.33 -4.46 -33.32
C GLY A 148 -0.93 -4.93 -33.73
N MET A 149 0.09 -4.14 -33.44
CA MET A 149 1.51 -4.42 -33.75
C MET A 149 2.31 -4.85 -32.51
N THR A 150 1.66 -5.25 -31.43
CA THR A 150 2.30 -5.66 -30.18
C THR A 150 1.94 -7.10 -29.86
N TYR A 151 2.93 -7.90 -29.52
CA TYR A 151 2.74 -9.28 -29.03
C TYR A 151 2.93 -9.32 -27.52
N TYR A 152 2.00 -10.00 -26.85
CA TYR A 152 2.09 -10.32 -25.44
C TYR A 152 2.56 -11.76 -25.30
N VAL A 153 3.68 -11.94 -24.63
CA VAL A 153 4.35 -13.24 -24.51
C VAL A 153 4.45 -13.64 -23.05
N GLU A 154 4.26 -14.92 -22.77
CA GLU A 154 4.51 -15.51 -21.48
C GLU A 154 5.87 -16.21 -21.51
N ILE A 155 6.77 -15.79 -20.61
CA ILE A 155 8.10 -16.37 -20.50
C ILE A 155 7.99 -17.70 -19.76
N SER A 156 8.55 -18.76 -20.33
CA SER A 156 8.50 -20.12 -19.76
C SER A 156 9.15 -20.15 -18.37
N GLY A 157 8.38 -20.64 -17.39
CA GLY A 157 8.81 -20.76 -16.00
C GLY A 157 8.31 -19.66 -15.06
N ASN A 158 7.86 -18.53 -15.58
CA ASN A 158 7.28 -17.45 -14.79
C ASN A 158 5.94 -17.03 -15.39
N GLN A 159 4.93 -16.85 -14.56
CA GLN A 159 3.60 -16.38 -14.99
C GLN A 159 3.60 -14.88 -15.36
N MET A 160 4.71 -14.38 -15.89
CA MET A 160 4.83 -12.99 -16.30
C MET A 160 4.60 -12.81 -17.79
N GLU A 161 3.78 -11.81 -18.10
CA GLU A 161 3.53 -11.35 -19.44
C GLU A 161 4.60 -10.32 -19.85
N GLY A 162 5.38 -10.65 -20.87
CA GLY A 162 6.31 -9.74 -21.52
C GLY A 162 5.65 -9.06 -22.72
N VAL A 163 6.13 -7.90 -23.09
CA VAL A 163 5.60 -7.12 -24.24
C VAL A 163 6.68 -7.03 -25.32
N LEU A 164 6.38 -7.53 -26.51
CA LEU A 164 7.23 -7.39 -27.68
C LEU A 164 6.62 -6.34 -28.62
N GLY A 165 7.28 -5.20 -28.71
CA GLY A 165 6.91 -4.12 -29.63
C GLY A 165 7.37 -4.40 -31.07
N PRO A 166 6.92 -3.58 -32.03
CA PRO A 166 7.21 -3.78 -33.47
C PRO A 166 8.70 -3.83 -33.82
N VAL A 167 9.54 -3.14 -33.04
CA VAL A 167 11.00 -3.10 -33.26
C VAL A 167 11.66 -4.43 -32.85
N SER A 168 11.07 -5.12 -31.86
CA SER A 168 11.65 -6.35 -31.28
C SER A 168 11.40 -7.60 -32.12
N TYR A 169 10.41 -7.59 -33.01
CA TYR A 169 10.03 -8.80 -33.77
C TYR A 169 10.17 -8.69 -35.29
N THR A 170 10.95 -7.73 -35.82
CA THR A 170 11.21 -7.62 -37.26
C THR A 170 11.76 -8.91 -37.87
N HIS A 171 12.37 -9.79 -37.07
CA HIS A 171 12.88 -11.09 -37.48
C HIS A 171 11.93 -12.27 -37.23
N LEU A 172 10.88 -12.12 -36.39
CA LEU A 172 9.95 -13.22 -36.10
C LEU A 172 9.10 -13.64 -37.30
N ARG A 173 8.84 -12.76 -38.23
CA ARG A 173 8.10 -13.07 -39.46
C ARG A 173 8.80 -14.10 -40.38
N ALA A 174 10.10 -14.22 -40.29
CA ALA A 174 10.87 -15.21 -41.07
C ALA A 174 10.76 -16.63 -40.52
N HIS A 175 10.40 -16.79 -39.25
CA HIS A 175 10.26 -18.11 -38.60
C HIS A 175 8.84 -18.67 -38.65
N GLU A 176 7.82 -17.80 -38.72
CA GLU A 176 6.41 -18.23 -38.82
C GLU A 176 6.08 -18.87 -40.18
N THR A 177 6.76 -18.46 -41.25
CA THR A 177 6.55 -19.04 -42.59
C THR A 177 7.13 -20.45 -42.78
N ARG A 178 7.80 -21.01 -41.77
CA ARG A 178 8.41 -22.34 -41.87
C ARG A 178 7.57 -23.44 -41.22
N HIS A 179 6.44 -23.11 -40.56
CA HIS A 179 5.59 -24.09 -39.91
C HIS A 179 4.25 -24.35 -40.64
N ASP A 180 3.97 -23.62 -41.73
CA ASP A 180 2.75 -23.78 -42.53
C ASP A 180 3.01 -24.45 -43.91
N LEU A 181 4.02 -25.34 -43.98
CA LEU A 181 4.26 -26.20 -45.16
C LEU A 181 4.30 -27.66 -44.72
#